data_5de5d2e258ce9ca3097221dd0a9bc455
#
_entry.id   5de5d2e258ce9ca3097221dd0a9bc455
#
_cell.length_a   1.000
_cell.length_b   1.000
_cell.length_c   1.000
_cell.angle_alpha   90.00
_cell.angle_beta   90.00
_cell.angle_gamma   90.00
#
_symmetry.space_group_name_H-M   'P 1'
#
loop_
_entity.id
_entity.type
_entity.pdbx_description
1 polymer ?
#
loop_
_entity_poly.entity_id
_entity_poly.type
_entity_poly.pdbx_seq_one_letter_code
_entity_poly.pdbx_strand_id
1 'polypeptide(L)'
;MNQTLDRFTGAAVYLDTMLPYALLRGVEPAAKAFFERIEQGALTAYTSALTFDELAYRLLLALIRDHYGGAPLDLLRADEVRLITEFAPAVAAQLQRLRCFPYLTIVDVTPADLEVMEQAMVDYAIRPRDALHYAAMQRVGCLDLASHDAHFDRIPRLRRFIL
;
A
#
# COMPACT_ATOMS: atom_id res chain seq x y z
N MET A 1 -12.06 -0.70 18.58
CA MET A 1 -10.89 -0.01 19.17
C MET A 1 -9.78 -0.13 18.14
N ASN A 2 -9.29 0.98 17.60
CA ASN A 2 -8.24 0.93 16.57
C ASN A 2 -6.96 0.33 17.18
N GLN A 3 -6.42 -0.70 16.54
CA GLN A 3 -5.15 -1.29 16.92
C GLN A 3 -4.03 -0.53 16.23
N THR A 4 -2.93 -0.26 16.94
CA THR A 4 -1.80 0.48 16.41
C THR A 4 -0.63 -0.46 16.06
N LEU A 5 0.15 -0.12 15.04
CA LEU A 5 1.26 -0.94 14.55
C LEU A 5 2.41 -1.08 15.55
N ASP A 6 2.59 -0.14 16.47
CA ASP A 6 3.55 -0.23 17.56
C ASP A 6 3.27 -1.41 18.50
N ARG A 7 1.99 -1.79 18.62
CA ARG A 7 1.53 -2.94 19.44
C ARG A 7 1.34 -4.22 18.63
N PHE A 8 1.67 -4.21 17.34
CA PHE A 8 1.54 -5.39 16.51
C PHE A 8 2.54 -6.48 16.91
N THR A 9 2.03 -7.65 17.27
CA THR A 9 2.80 -8.82 17.69
C THR A 9 2.62 -10.02 16.78
N GLY A 10 1.91 -9.86 15.66
CA GLY A 10 1.68 -10.93 14.68
C GLY A 10 2.96 -11.29 13.91
N ALA A 11 3.00 -12.51 13.38
CA ALA A 11 4.11 -13.01 12.57
C ALA A 11 4.06 -12.54 11.12
N ALA A 12 2.90 -12.08 10.64
CA ALA A 12 2.71 -11.62 9.27
C ALA A 12 1.71 -10.48 9.21
N VAL A 13 1.88 -9.57 8.24
CA VAL A 13 1.01 -8.43 8.00
C VAL A 13 0.92 -8.13 6.51
N TYR A 14 -0.26 -7.75 6.03
CA TYR A 14 -0.43 -7.21 4.68
C TYR A 14 -0.36 -5.68 4.74
N LEU A 15 0.40 -5.08 3.81
CA LEU A 15 0.62 -3.64 3.73
C LEU A 15 -0.22 -3.03 2.61
N ASP A 16 -1.12 -2.13 2.98
CA ASP A 16 -1.77 -1.20 2.07
C ASP A 16 -0.81 -0.05 1.71
N THR A 17 -1.14 0.75 0.73
CA THR A 17 -0.32 1.82 0.13
C THR A 17 0.21 2.84 1.15
N MET A 18 -0.56 3.15 2.19
CA MET A 18 -0.22 4.23 3.12
C MET A 18 1.08 3.99 3.88
N LEU A 19 1.35 2.77 4.32
CA LEU A 19 2.56 2.49 5.08
C LEU A 19 3.83 2.56 4.23
N PRO A 20 3.92 1.91 3.04
CA PRO A 20 5.02 2.11 2.11
C PRO A 20 5.20 3.56 1.68
N TYR A 21 4.11 4.29 1.45
CA TYR A 21 4.17 5.71 1.12
C TYR A 21 4.82 6.53 2.25
N ALA A 22 4.40 6.33 3.49
CA ALA A 22 4.96 7.02 4.65
C ALA A 22 6.46 6.73 4.83
N LEU A 23 6.88 5.47 4.62
CA LEU A 23 8.30 5.09 4.62
C LEU A 23 9.10 5.85 3.55
N LEU A 24 8.66 5.77 2.29
CA LEU A 24 9.39 6.33 1.15
C LEU A 24 9.44 7.86 1.17
N ARG A 25 8.43 8.49 1.76
CA ARG A 25 8.40 9.93 1.98
C ARG A 25 9.16 10.38 3.22
N GLY A 26 9.46 9.46 4.13
CA GLY A 26 10.14 9.78 5.40
C GLY A 26 9.33 10.69 6.33
N VAL A 27 7.99 10.67 6.20
CA VAL A 27 7.10 11.59 6.93
C VAL A 27 6.63 11.06 8.27
N GLU A 28 6.75 9.73 8.51
CA GLU A 28 6.24 9.07 9.69
C GLU A 28 7.31 8.18 10.35
N PRO A 29 7.85 8.56 11.52
CA PRO A 29 8.83 7.75 12.23
C PRO A 29 8.32 6.35 12.59
N ALA A 30 7.01 6.21 12.89
CA ALA A 30 6.40 4.92 13.20
C ALA A 30 6.42 3.96 12.01
N ALA A 31 6.25 4.45 10.78
CA ALA A 31 6.40 3.65 9.57
C ALA A 31 7.83 3.12 9.44
N LYS A 32 8.84 3.98 9.64
CA LYS A 32 10.25 3.58 9.62
C LYS A 32 10.53 2.48 10.64
N ALA A 33 10.14 2.68 11.89
CA ALA A 33 10.35 1.70 12.96
C ALA A 33 9.66 0.35 12.66
N PHE A 34 8.49 0.38 12.04
CA PHE A 34 7.79 -0.84 11.64
C PHE A 34 8.52 -1.58 10.51
N PHE A 35 9.00 -0.87 9.49
CA PHE A 35 9.80 -1.47 8.41
C PHE A 35 11.16 -2.00 8.90
N GLU A 36 11.79 -1.38 9.90
CA GLU A 36 13.00 -1.92 10.53
C GLU A 36 12.73 -3.29 11.16
N ARG A 37 11.56 -3.52 11.76
CA ARG A 37 11.18 -4.85 12.28
C ARG A 37 11.01 -5.87 11.16
N ILE A 38 10.46 -5.47 10.00
CA ILE A 38 10.36 -6.34 8.81
C ILE A 38 11.77 -6.67 8.31
N GLU A 39 12.63 -5.67 8.14
CA GLU A 39 14.01 -5.82 7.66
C GLU A 39 14.85 -6.77 8.54
N GLN A 40 14.60 -6.75 9.84
CA GLN A 40 15.24 -7.65 10.82
C GLN A 40 14.64 -9.07 10.83
N GLY A 41 13.63 -9.34 10.01
CA GLY A 41 12.95 -10.63 9.95
C GLY A 41 12.08 -10.94 11.17
N ALA A 42 11.71 -9.94 11.96
CA ALA A 42 10.84 -10.12 13.12
C ALA A 42 9.39 -10.46 12.70
N LEU A 43 9.01 -10.12 11.49
CA LEU A 43 7.73 -10.47 10.87
C LEU A 43 7.87 -10.50 9.34
N THR A 44 6.97 -11.21 8.67
CA THR A 44 6.84 -11.21 7.21
C THR A 44 5.80 -10.17 6.79
N ALA A 45 6.13 -9.37 5.77
CA ALA A 45 5.17 -8.46 5.16
C ALA A 45 4.72 -8.97 3.80
N TYR A 46 3.45 -8.75 3.49
CA TYR A 46 2.85 -8.99 2.17
C TYR A 46 2.33 -7.67 1.61
N THR A 47 2.33 -7.55 0.32
CA THR A 47 1.64 -6.49 -0.42
C THR A 47 1.31 -7.03 -1.81
N SER A 48 0.67 -6.23 -2.68
CA SER A 48 0.38 -6.68 -4.04
C SER A 48 0.82 -5.66 -5.09
N ALA A 49 0.75 -6.04 -6.37
CA ALA A 49 0.99 -5.15 -7.49
C ALA A 49 0.07 -3.91 -7.48
N LEU A 50 -1.14 -4.03 -6.91
CA LEU A 50 -2.07 -2.90 -6.74
C LEU A 50 -1.48 -1.79 -5.86
N THR A 51 -0.78 -2.17 -4.77
CA THR A 51 -0.07 -1.22 -3.92
C THR A 51 0.98 -0.45 -4.71
N PHE A 52 1.70 -1.12 -5.60
CA PHE A 52 2.73 -0.46 -6.43
C PHE A 52 2.13 0.51 -7.45
N ASP A 53 0.99 0.18 -8.07
CA ASP A 53 0.26 1.07 -8.98
C ASP A 53 -0.16 2.35 -8.24
N GLU A 54 -0.85 2.22 -7.13
CA GLU A 54 -1.30 3.36 -6.34
C GLU A 54 -0.14 4.17 -5.77
N LEU A 55 0.90 3.50 -5.27
CA LEU A 55 2.09 4.12 -4.71
C LEU A 55 2.85 4.92 -5.76
N ALA A 56 3.02 4.38 -6.98
CA ALA A 56 3.65 5.07 -8.09
C ALA A 56 2.95 6.40 -8.40
N TYR A 57 1.63 6.35 -8.48
CA TYR A 57 0.82 7.54 -8.77
C TYR A 57 0.91 8.58 -7.63
N ARG A 58 0.81 8.14 -6.37
CA ARG A 58 0.94 9.03 -5.20
C ARG A 58 2.33 9.67 -5.10
N LEU A 59 3.39 8.90 -5.37
CA LEU A 59 4.76 9.42 -5.38
C LEU A 59 4.96 10.43 -6.51
N LEU A 60 4.46 10.15 -7.71
CA LEU A 60 4.53 11.08 -8.84
C LEU A 60 3.87 12.43 -8.48
N LEU A 61 2.64 12.40 -7.98
CA LEU A 61 1.93 13.62 -7.58
C LEU A 61 2.64 14.35 -6.43
N ALA A 62 3.23 13.62 -5.49
CA ALA A 62 3.99 14.23 -4.41
C ALA A 62 5.24 14.94 -4.91
N LEU A 63 6.00 14.33 -5.83
CA LEU A 63 7.20 14.92 -6.41
C LEU A 63 6.87 16.17 -7.23
N ILE A 64 5.80 16.14 -8.04
CA ILE A 64 5.31 17.30 -8.79
C ILE A 64 4.96 18.44 -7.83
N ARG A 65 4.20 18.16 -6.78
CA ARG A 65 3.82 19.14 -5.79
C ARG A 65 5.02 19.74 -5.08
N ASP A 66 5.98 18.91 -4.67
CA ASP A 66 7.16 19.35 -3.94
C ASP A 66 8.08 20.25 -4.80
N HIS A 67 8.11 20.00 -6.11
CA HIS A 67 8.95 20.75 -7.04
C HIS A 67 8.28 22.03 -7.54
N TYR A 68 7.02 21.97 -7.95
CA TYR A 68 6.32 23.08 -8.61
C TYR A 68 5.30 23.79 -7.69
N GLY A 69 4.93 23.18 -6.57
CA GLY A 69 3.80 23.67 -5.75
C GLY A 69 2.44 23.47 -6.43
N GLY A 70 1.41 24.11 -5.87
CA GLY A 70 0.07 24.12 -6.46
C GLY A 70 -0.65 22.76 -6.44
N ALA A 71 -1.55 22.57 -7.40
CA ALA A 71 -2.36 21.36 -7.55
C ALA A 71 -1.66 20.38 -8.51
N PRO A 72 -1.00 19.31 -8.01
CA PRO A 72 -0.16 18.44 -8.84
C PRO A 72 -0.94 17.71 -9.93
N LEU A 73 -2.22 17.40 -9.69
CA LEU A 73 -3.08 16.75 -10.68
C LEU A 73 -3.39 17.65 -11.87
N ASP A 74 -3.60 18.94 -11.63
CA ASP A 74 -3.87 19.90 -12.70
C ASP A 74 -2.60 20.17 -13.52
N LEU A 75 -1.45 20.26 -12.86
CA LEU A 75 -0.16 20.33 -13.54
C LEU A 75 0.09 19.10 -14.41
N LEU A 76 -0.15 17.89 -13.88
CA LEU A 76 0.02 16.65 -14.62
C LEU A 76 -0.89 16.59 -15.85
N ARG A 77 -2.14 17.02 -15.73
CA ARG A 77 -3.08 17.07 -16.87
C ARG A 77 -2.65 18.07 -17.94
N ALA A 78 -2.03 19.18 -17.54
CA ALA A 78 -1.61 20.21 -18.46
C ALA A 78 -0.36 19.82 -19.29
N ASP A 79 0.56 19.03 -18.72
CA ASP A 79 1.80 18.64 -19.41
C ASP A 79 2.30 17.24 -18.93
N GLU A 80 1.48 16.24 -19.22
CA GLU A 80 1.67 14.87 -18.72
C GLU A 80 3.01 14.27 -19.16
N VAL A 81 3.32 14.35 -20.46
CA VAL A 81 4.52 13.73 -21.02
C VAL A 81 5.80 14.28 -20.38
N ARG A 82 5.89 15.60 -20.26
CA ARG A 82 7.05 16.26 -19.66
C ARG A 82 7.20 15.84 -18.19
N LEU A 83 6.13 15.94 -17.40
CA LEU A 83 6.17 15.67 -15.96
C LEU A 83 6.44 14.19 -15.67
N ILE A 84 5.88 13.27 -16.45
CA ILE A 84 6.21 11.84 -16.32
C ILE A 84 7.67 11.62 -16.67
N THR A 85 8.17 12.18 -17.77
CA THR A 85 9.58 12.04 -18.18
C THR A 85 10.53 12.56 -17.09
N GLU A 86 10.19 13.67 -16.46
CA GLU A 86 11.00 14.30 -15.41
C GLU A 86 11.04 13.47 -14.12
N PHE A 87 9.90 12.98 -13.65
CA PHE A 87 9.79 12.37 -12.32
C PHE A 87 9.76 10.85 -12.29
N ALA A 88 9.44 10.16 -13.41
CA ALA A 88 9.38 8.70 -13.45
C ALA A 88 10.68 8.00 -13.02
N PRO A 89 11.89 8.50 -13.35
CA PRO A 89 13.12 7.87 -12.88
C PRO A 89 13.22 7.84 -11.34
N ALA A 90 12.83 8.93 -10.67
CA ALA A 90 12.84 9.01 -9.22
C ALA A 90 11.78 8.09 -8.58
N VAL A 91 10.57 8.06 -9.16
CA VAL A 91 9.51 7.15 -8.74
C VAL A 91 9.97 5.70 -8.89
N ALA A 92 10.50 5.33 -10.06
CA ALA A 92 10.98 3.97 -10.34
C ALA A 92 12.07 3.51 -9.36
N ALA A 93 13.01 4.39 -9.02
CA ALA A 93 14.05 4.09 -8.04
C ALA A 93 13.48 3.80 -6.64
N GLN A 94 12.46 4.56 -6.20
CA GLN A 94 11.80 4.32 -4.92
C GLN A 94 11.02 3.00 -4.92
N LEU A 95 10.29 2.70 -6.00
CA LEU A 95 9.57 1.44 -6.15
C LEU A 95 10.51 0.24 -6.18
N GLN A 96 11.67 0.37 -6.84
CA GLN A 96 12.68 -0.67 -6.87
C GLN A 96 13.22 -0.98 -5.47
N ARG A 97 13.49 0.06 -4.67
CA ARG A 97 13.93 -0.14 -3.27
C ARG A 97 12.89 -0.92 -2.46
N LEU A 98 11.61 -0.58 -2.60
CA LEU A 98 10.54 -1.30 -1.92
C LEU A 98 10.40 -2.74 -2.46
N ARG A 99 10.48 -2.95 -3.78
CA ARG A 99 10.37 -4.27 -4.39
C ARG A 99 11.46 -5.24 -3.95
N CYS A 100 12.64 -4.70 -3.64
CA CYS A 100 13.78 -5.48 -3.15
C CYS A 100 13.88 -5.48 -1.61
N PHE A 101 12.83 -5.05 -0.91
CA PHE A 101 12.86 -4.95 0.54
C PHE A 101 12.85 -6.34 1.18
N PRO A 102 13.76 -6.64 2.13
CA PRO A 102 13.83 -7.94 2.79
C PRO A 102 12.51 -8.31 3.46
N TYR A 103 12.14 -9.59 3.41
CA TYR A 103 10.92 -10.14 4.03
C TYR A 103 9.60 -9.48 3.61
N LEU A 104 9.61 -8.73 2.50
CA LEU A 104 8.42 -8.22 1.82
C LEU A 104 8.12 -9.10 0.60
N THR A 105 6.97 -9.75 0.60
CA THR A 105 6.49 -10.55 -0.54
C THR A 105 5.43 -9.79 -1.31
N ILE A 106 5.63 -9.64 -2.62
CA ILE A 106 4.62 -9.06 -3.51
C ILE A 106 3.73 -10.18 -4.03
N VAL A 107 2.45 -10.12 -3.67
CA VAL A 107 1.45 -11.12 -4.05
C VAL A 107 0.91 -10.77 -5.44
N ASP A 108 0.82 -11.76 -6.30
CA ASP A 108 0.19 -11.60 -7.62
C ASP A 108 -1.30 -11.26 -7.48
N VAL A 109 -1.82 -10.51 -8.44
CA VAL A 109 -3.25 -10.35 -8.67
C VAL A 109 -3.61 -11.14 -9.92
N THR A 110 -4.49 -12.11 -9.78
CA THR A 110 -4.82 -13.07 -10.83
C THR A 110 -6.30 -13.00 -11.21
N PRO A 111 -6.72 -13.57 -12.35
CA PRO A 111 -8.14 -13.63 -12.71
C PRO A 111 -9.01 -14.31 -11.65
N ALA A 112 -8.48 -15.25 -10.87
CA ALA A 112 -9.25 -15.90 -9.79
C ALA A 112 -9.61 -14.92 -8.66
N ASP A 113 -8.88 -13.83 -8.50
CA ASP A 113 -9.20 -12.81 -7.48
C ASP A 113 -10.44 -11.99 -7.85
N LEU A 114 -10.85 -12.00 -9.13
CA LEU A 114 -12.03 -11.25 -9.58
C LEU A 114 -13.31 -11.80 -8.95
N GLU A 115 -13.44 -13.13 -8.82
CA GLU A 115 -14.60 -13.75 -8.16
C GLU A 115 -14.66 -13.36 -6.69
N VAL A 116 -13.51 -13.37 -6.00
CA VAL A 116 -13.42 -12.95 -4.60
C VAL A 116 -13.74 -11.46 -4.46
N MET A 117 -13.25 -10.63 -5.39
CA MET A 117 -13.52 -9.20 -5.43
C MET A 117 -15.02 -8.93 -5.56
N GLU A 118 -15.67 -9.55 -6.55
CA GLU A 118 -17.10 -9.38 -6.82
C GLU A 118 -17.93 -9.75 -5.59
N GLN A 119 -17.62 -10.91 -4.97
CA GLN A 119 -18.32 -11.35 -3.78
C GLN A 119 -18.08 -10.42 -2.57
N ALA A 120 -16.84 -9.97 -2.36
CA ALA A 120 -16.51 -9.07 -1.26
C ALA A 120 -17.18 -7.70 -1.39
N MET A 121 -17.32 -7.19 -2.62
CA MET A 121 -18.06 -5.96 -2.88
C MET A 121 -19.54 -6.09 -2.47
N VAL A 122 -20.16 -7.23 -2.76
CA VAL A 122 -21.56 -7.50 -2.42
C VAL A 122 -21.72 -7.69 -0.91
N ASP A 123 -20.87 -8.53 -0.30
CA ASP A 123 -21.03 -8.94 1.11
C ASP A 123 -20.65 -7.83 2.09
N TYR A 124 -19.62 -7.04 1.76
CA TYR A 124 -19.03 -6.08 2.70
C TYR A 124 -19.18 -4.61 2.29
N ALA A 125 -19.77 -4.33 1.12
CA ALA A 125 -19.93 -2.98 0.58
C ALA A 125 -18.59 -2.19 0.55
N ILE A 126 -17.49 -2.84 0.13
CA ILE A 126 -16.17 -2.25 -0.04
C ILE A 126 -15.89 -1.91 -1.50
N ARG A 127 -14.93 -1.04 -1.73
CA ARG A 127 -14.56 -0.60 -3.08
C ARG A 127 -13.87 -1.73 -3.87
N PRO A 128 -13.92 -1.73 -5.22
CA PRO A 128 -13.31 -2.78 -6.03
C PRO A 128 -11.83 -3.00 -5.73
N ARG A 129 -11.04 -1.93 -5.58
CA ARG A 129 -9.61 -2.02 -5.26
C ARG A 129 -9.37 -2.63 -3.88
N ASP A 130 -10.14 -2.21 -2.86
CA ASP A 130 -10.06 -2.76 -1.50
C ASP A 130 -10.43 -4.25 -1.51
N ALA A 131 -11.42 -4.63 -2.31
CA ALA A 131 -11.82 -6.02 -2.49
C ALA A 131 -10.74 -6.87 -3.17
N LEU A 132 -9.97 -6.31 -4.13
CA LEU A 132 -8.80 -7.00 -4.70
C LEU A 132 -7.66 -7.15 -3.70
N HIS A 133 -7.41 -6.15 -2.85
CA HIS A 133 -6.46 -6.29 -1.73
C HIS A 133 -6.90 -7.41 -0.80
N TYR A 134 -8.18 -7.48 -0.46
CA TYR A 134 -8.73 -8.55 0.36
C TYR A 134 -8.55 -9.93 -0.29
N ALA A 135 -8.77 -10.06 -1.60
CA ALA A 135 -8.53 -11.30 -2.33
C ALA A 135 -7.06 -11.74 -2.25
N ALA A 136 -6.13 -10.81 -2.43
CA ALA A 136 -4.69 -11.07 -2.27
C ALA A 136 -4.34 -11.51 -0.83
N MET A 137 -4.94 -10.87 0.18
CA MET A 137 -4.77 -11.23 1.59
C MET A 137 -5.28 -12.65 1.88
N GLN A 138 -6.44 -13.03 1.36
CA GLN A 138 -7.00 -14.38 1.50
C GLN A 138 -6.06 -15.44 0.90
N ARG A 139 -5.47 -15.16 -0.27
CA ARG A 139 -4.57 -16.08 -0.96
C ARG A 139 -3.34 -16.42 -0.12
N VAL A 140 -2.79 -15.46 0.61
CA VAL A 140 -1.62 -15.70 1.47
C VAL A 140 -2.01 -16.05 2.90
N GLY A 141 -3.29 -16.14 3.21
CA GLY A 141 -3.79 -16.44 4.55
C GLY A 141 -3.46 -15.38 5.60
N CYS A 142 -3.22 -14.13 5.19
CA CYS A 142 -2.88 -13.03 6.09
C CYS A 142 -4.06 -12.06 6.21
N LEU A 143 -4.72 -12.07 7.36
CA LEU A 143 -5.86 -11.19 7.67
C LEU A 143 -5.50 -10.03 8.61
N ASP A 144 -4.23 -9.82 8.88
CA ASP A 144 -3.72 -8.64 9.56
C ASP A 144 -3.32 -7.59 8.51
N LEU A 145 -3.92 -6.43 8.56
CA LEU A 145 -3.79 -5.37 7.57
C LEU A 145 -3.25 -4.09 8.20
N ALA A 146 -2.17 -3.56 7.67
CA ALA A 146 -1.72 -2.21 7.95
C ALA A 146 -2.36 -1.22 6.96
N SER A 147 -3.40 -0.50 7.39
CA SER A 147 -4.13 0.47 6.54
C SER A 147 -4.84 1.52 7.38
N HIS A 148 -4.91 2.75 6.85
CA HIS A 148 -5.75 3.80 7.41
C HIS A 148 -7.20 3.75 6.93
N ASP A 149 -7.52 2.92 5.92
CA ASP A 149 -8.87 2.87 5.37
C ASP A 149 -9.82 2.05 6.25
N ALA A 150 -10.74 2.76 6.91
CA ALA A 150 -11.74 2.16 7.80
C ALA A 150 -12.78 1.29 7.06
N HIS A 151 -12.85 1.33 5.72
CA HIS A 151 -13.75 0.45 4.98
C HIS A 151 -13.44 -1.03 5.20
N PHE A 152 -12.18 -1.38 5.46
CA PHE A 152 -11.77 -2.74 5.79
C PHE A 152 -12.34 -3.27 7.10
N ASP A 153 -12.79 -2.40 8.02
CA ASP A 153 -13.43 -2.81 9.29
C ASP A 153 -14.79 -3.51 9.07
N ARG A 154 -15.34 -3.44 7.85
CA ARG A 154 -16.57 -4.15 7.45
C ARG A 154 -16.35 -5.65 7.18
N ILE A 155 -15.09 -6.06 7.02
CA ILE A 155 -14.76 -7.46 6.70
C ILE A 155 -14.57 -8.23 8.01
N PRO A 156 -15.42 -9.25 8.29
CA PRO A 156 -15.26 -10.07 9.49
C PRO A 156 -13.91 -10.78 9.52
N ARG A 157 -13.32 -10.89 10.72
CA ARG A 157 -12.01 -11.53 10.98
C ARG A 157 -10.78 -10.78 10.46
N LEU A 158 -10.94 -9.74 9.62
CA LEU A 158 -9.82 -8.88 9.27
C LEU A 158 -9.47 -8.00 10.48
N ARG A 159 -8.18 -7.92 10.81
CA ARG A 159 -7.68 -7.06 11.87
C ARG A 159 -6.89 -5.92 11.24
N ARG A 160 -7.40 -4.71 11.38
CA ARG A 160 -6.75 -3.53 10.83
C ARG A 160 -5.92 -2.80 11.89
N PHE A 161 -4.69 -2.47 11.50
CA PHE A 161 -3.73 -1.73 12.30
C PHE A 161 -3.42 -0.39 11.62
N ILE A 162 -3.33 0.66 12.40
CA ILE A 162 -2.98 2.01 11.94
C ILE A 162 -1.61 2.43 12.48
N LEU A 163 -0.99 3.44 11.85
CA LEU A 163 0.22 4.09 12.36
C LEU A 163 -0.05 4.84 13.64
#